data_1c95039314cf774bc4ca1cb75745d61c
#
_entry.id   1c95039314cf774bc4ca1cb75745d61c
#
_cell.length_a   1.000
_cell.length_b   1.000
_cell.length_c   1.000
_cell.angle_alpha   90.00
_cell.angle_beta   90.00
_cell.angle_gamma   90.00
#
_symmetry.space_group_name_H-M   'P 1'
#
loop_
_entity.id
_entity.type
_entity.pdbx_description
1 polymer ?
#
loop_
_entity_poly.entity_id
_entity_poly.type
_entity_poly.pdbx_seq_one_letter_code
_entity_poly.pdbx_strand_id
1 'polypeptide(L)'
;MVFLVLLAFIAMMYFSVCFRIAVLHPFATLFNLIKDLPDYIIHKKWRNLQTGKLICYVALFGKGKTLSAVHKVTSLYKKYNNKVVYDDLRGKWVTQRINIISNVDLIGTPYTPFVSLRQIVDVAETVRAYDEQHDTLTCTLVLGDEFSVQLNSRTFKTNIDPLFLNTLLTCRHHHISLYYTSQRFNHVDALLRQVTSRVISCDKQWRFLVHREYDAYQLEYATDPTLVRPLRRFGWFVRDKDYHAYDTLACVDNLAKDCKAGNMIPESEIIMLQNNTPSDMEAVTTPSKKYTRAQKKAQK
;
A
#
# COMPACT_ATOMS: atom_id res chain seq x y z
N MET A 1 -9.32 -27.35 38.73
CA MET A 1 -8.32 -27.33 37.64
C MET A 1 -8.83 -27.94 36.36
N VAL A 2 -9.31 -29.19 36.37
CA VAL A 2 -9.86 -29.90 35.18
C VAL A 2 -10.99 -29.13 34.49
N PHE A 3 -11.95 -28.62 35.26
CA PHE A 3 -13.07 -27.83 34.73
C PHE A 3 -12.65 -26.57 33.99
N LEU A 4 -11.64 -25.82 34.48
CA LEU A 4 -11.10 -24.64 33.82
C LEU A 4 -10.38 -24.98 32.50
N VAL A 5 -9.67 -26.13 32.47
CA VAL A 5 -9.01 -26.59 31.24
C VAL A 5 -10.04 -26.99 30.20
N LEU A 6 -11.12 -27.68 30.61
CA LEU A 6 -12.22 -28.08 29.72
C LEU A 6 -12.94 -26.81 29.15
N LEU A 7 -13.21 -25.84 30.01
CA LEU A 7 -13.83 -24.59 29.59
C LEU A 7 -12.95 -23.84 28.60
N ALA A 8 -11.64 -23.75 28.85
CA ALA A 8 -10.68 -23.14 27.93
C ALA A 8 -10.62 -23.86 26.58
N PHE A 9 -10.64 -25.20 26.61
CA PHE A 9 -10.67 -26.02 25.40
C PHE A 9 -11.95 -25.78 24.58
N ILE A 10 -13.11 -25.77 25.21
CA ILE A 10 -14.39 -25.46 24.55
C ILE A 10 -14.37 -24.02 23.97
N ALA A 11 -13.87 -23.06 24.73
CA ALA A 11 -13.71 -21.68 24.25
C ALA A 11 -12.78 -21.60 23.03
N MET A 12 -11.63 -22.28 23.05
CA MET A 12 -10.72 -22.34 21.90
C MET A 12 -11.38 -23.02 20.69
N MET A 13 -12.14 -24.09 20.88
CA MET A 13 -12.93 -24.75 19.83
C MET A 13 -13.99 -23.82 19.25
N TYR A 14 -14.59 -22.94 20.04
CA TYR A 14 -15.61 -22.02 19.58
C TYR A 14 -15.01 -20.82 18.84
N PHE A 15 -13.97 -20.19 19.38
CA PHE A 15 -13.40 -18.95 18.85
C PHE A 15 -12.36 -19.14 17.76
N SER A 16 -11.68 -20.31 17.69
CA SER A 16 -10.60 -20.54 16.73
C SER A 16 -10.92 -21.65 15.75
N VAL A 17 -11.16 -21.27 14.49
CA VAL A 17 -11.34 -22.23 13.38
C VAL A 17 -10.09 -23.10 13.19
N CYS A 18 -8.89 -22.49 13.28
CA CYS A 18 -7.62 -23.21 13.15
C CYS A 18 -7.47 -24.29 14.24
N PHE A 19 -7.87 -23.99 15.48
CA PHE A 19 -7.84 -24.96 16.57
C PHE A 19 -8.80 -26.12 16.31
N ARG A 20 -10.02 -25.86 15.81
CA ARG A 20 -10.97 -26.91 15.38
C ARG A 20 -10.37 -27.85 14.34
N ILE A 21 -9.77 -27.27 13.28
CA ILE A 21 -9.14 -28.05 12.20
C ILE A 21 -7.99 -28.90 12.77
N ALA A 22 -7.16 -28.34 13.65
CA ALA A 22 -6.07 -29.07 14.29
C ALA A 22 -6.57 -30.27 15.13
N VAL A 23 -7.66 -30.09 15.88
CA VAL A 23 -8.28 -31.16 16.68
C VAL A 23 -8.94 -32.24 15.80
N LEU A 24 -9.51 -31.83 14.65
CA LEU A 24 -10.09 -32.81 13.70
C LEU A 24 -9.02 -33.61 12.95
N HIS A 25 -7.81 -33.08 12.80
CA HIS A 25 -6.69 -33.73 12.11
C HIS A 25 -5.42 -33.81 12.99
N PRO A 26 -5.47 -34.44 14.16
CA PRO A 26 -4.40 -34.35 15.16
C PRO A 26 -3.08 -34.98 14.67
N PHE A 27 -3.13 -36.13 14.01
CA PHE A 27 -1.93 -36.81 13.51
C PHE A 27 -1.25 -36.01 12.37
N ALA A 28 -2.03 -35.48 11.42
CA ALA A 28 -1.51 -34.67 10.34
C ALA A 28 -0.92 -33.36 10.88
N THR A 29 -1.59 -32.73 11.83
CA THR A 29 -1.11 -31.47 12.46
C THR A 29 0.19 -31.71 13.21
N LEU A 30 0.28 -32.81 14.01
CA LEU A 30 1.48 -33.12 14.76
C LEU A 30 2.65 -33.47 13.84
N PHE A 31 2.43 -34.30 12.82
CA PHE A 31 3.45 -34.69 11.86
C PHE A 31 4.02 -33.48 11.09
N ASN A 32 3.13 -32.63 10.55
CA ASN A 32 3.56 -31.44 9.84
C ASN A 32 4.24 -30.42 10.77
N LEU A 33 3.77 -30.27 12.00
CA LEU A 33 4.43 -29.41 12.98
C LEU A 33 5.87 -29.86 13.27
N ILE A 34 6.09 -31.17 13.46
CA ILE A 34 7.42 -31.74 13.70
C ILE A 34 8.34 -31.53 12.49
N LYS A 35 7.80 -31.53 11.27
CA LYS A 35 8.54 -31.29 10.03
C LYS A 35 8.81 -29.80 9.80
N ASP A 36 7.78 -28.96 9.89
CA ASP A 36 7.85 -27.57 9.46
C ASP A 36 8.51 -26.65 10.50
N LEU A 37 8.39 -26.99 11.81
CA LEU A 37 8.99 -26.16 12.86
C LEU A 37 10.53 -26.17 12.83
N PRO A 38 11.22 -27.33 12.72
CA PRO A 38 12.67 -27.35 12.53
C PRO A 38 13.08 -26.65 11.24
N ASP A 39 12.38 -26.86 10.13
CA ASP A 39 12.64 -26.20 8.86
C ASP A 39 12.55 -24.66 8.98
N TYR A 40 11.50 -24.16 9.63
CA TYR A 40 11.33 -22.73 9.92
C TYR A 40 12.48 -22.16 10.77
N ILE A 41 12.96 -22.91 11.76
CA ILE A 41 14.05 -22.49 12.66
C ILE A 41 15.40 -22.57 11.95
N ILE A 42 15.70 -23.68 11.30
CA ILE A 42 16.99 -23.92 10.61
C ILE A 42 17.19 -22.89 9.49
N HIS A 43 16.19 -22.71 8.64
CA HIS A 43 16.24 -21.78 7.52
C HIS A 43 15.93 -20.33 7.92
N LYS A 44 15.69 -20.05 9.22
CA LYS A 44 15.45 -18.69 9.75
C LYS A 44 14.40 -17.93 8.94
N LYS A 45 13.29 -18.60 8.57
CA LYS A 45 12.26 -18.07 7.65
C LYS A 45 11.64 -16.76 8.12
N TRP A 46 11.75 -16.40 9.40
CA TRP A 46 11.34 -15.08 9.92
C TRP A 46 12.16 -13.89 9.41
N ARG A 47 13.31 -14.14 8.76
CA ARG A 47 14.15 -13.11 8.13
C ARG A 47 13.71 -12.76 6.73
N ASN A 48 12.91 -13.61 6.07
CA ASN A 48 12.41 -13.37 4.74
C ASN A 48 11.37 -12.26 4.75
N LEU A 49 11.53 -11.26 3.87
CA LEU A 49 10.52 -10.26 3.66
C LEU A 49 9.37 -10.86 2.84
N GLN A 50 8.18 -10.88 3.42
CA GLN A 50 6.97 -11.25 2.68
C GLN A 50 6.58 -10.11 1.73
N THR A 51 6.74 -10.34 0.45
CA THR A 51 6.39 -9.43 -0.65
C THR A 51 4.99 -9.73 -1.22
N GLY A 52 4.59 -8.99 -2.24
CA GLY A 52 3.28 -9.15 -2.86
C GLY A 52 2.16 -8.46 -2.10
N LYS A 53 2.45 -7.40 -1.36
CA LYS A 53 1.47 -6.63 -0.58
C LYS A 53 1.19 -5.30 -1.26
N LEU A 54 -0.08 -5.04 -1.54
CA LEU A 54 -0.56 -3.73 -1.96
C LEU A 54 -1.32 -3.12 -0.79
N ILE A 55 -0.79 -2.05 -0.21
CA ILE A 55 -1.32 -1.41 1.00
C ILE A 55 -1.56 0.06 0.73
N CYS A 56 -2.80 0.49 0.94
CA CYS A 56 -3.22 1.89 0.84
C CYS A 56 -3.25 2.55 2.21
N TYR A 57 -2.56 3.68 2.37
CA TYR A 57 -2.68 4.54 3.54
C TYR A 57 -3.65 5.67 3.25
N VAL A 58 -4.74 5.74 3.99
CA VAL A 58 -5.78 6.74 3.81
C VAL A 58 -5.89 7.67 5.00
N ALA A 59 -5.92 8.96 4.74
CA ALA A 59 -6.24 9.99 5.72
C ALA A 59 -6.45 11.34 5.04
N LEU A 60 -7.17 12.23 5.68
CA LEU A 60 -7.23 13.63 5.29
C LEU A 60 -5.87 14.33 5.52
N PHE A 61 -5.77 15.58 5.11
CA PHE A 61 -4.56 16.38 5.26
C PHE A 61 -4.07 16.44 6.71
N GLY A 62 -2.76 16.42 6.90
CA GLY A 62 -2.13 16.57 8.22
C GLY A 62 -2.25 15.36 9.16
N LYS A 63 -2.95 14.30 8.78
CA LYS A 63 -3.20 13.11 9.62
C LYS A 63 -2.07 12.06 9.56
N GLY A 64 -0.96 12.35 8.88
CA GLY A 64 0.25 11.54 8.89
C GLY A 64 0.26 10.32 7.95
N LYS A 65 -0.51 10.33 6.84
CA LYS A 65 -0.53 9.25 5.84
C LYS A 65 0.86 9.01 5.22
N THR A 66 1.48 10.06 4.66
CA THR A 66 2.82 9.98 4.05
C THR A 66 3.88 9.55 5.05
N LEU A 67 3.86 10.16 6.25
CA LEU A 67 4.75 9.80 7.36
C LEU A 67 4.64 8.31 7.73
N SER A 68 3.41 7.76 7.74
CA SER A 68 3.18 6.34 8.02
C SER A 68 3.75 5.43 6.95
N ALA A 69 3.52 5.77 5.68
CA ALA A 69 4.02 5.01 4.54
C ALA A 69 5.56 5.03 4.48
N VAL A 70 6.18 6.20 4.64
CA VAL A 70 7.64 6.38 4.73
C VAL A 70 8.22 5.58 5.90
N HIS A 71 7.65 5.72 7.10
CA HIS A 71 8.09 4.97 8.28
C HIS A 71 8.04 3.46 8.03
N LYS A 72 6.98 2.97 7.39
CA LYS A 72 6.84 1.54 7.06
C LYS A 72 7.93 1.07 6.12
N VAL A 73 8.13 1.76 4.99
CA VAL A 73 9.11 1.38 3.97
C VAL A 73 10.53 1.46 4.51
N THR A 74 10.89 2.56 5.19
CA THR A 74 12.22 2.72 5.80
C THR A 74 12.50 1.72 6.91
N SER A 75 11.47 1.35 7.70
CA SER A 75 11.58 0.30 8.72
C SER A 75 11.80 -1.09 8.10
N LEU A 76 11.12 -1.39 6.99
CA LEU A 76 11.33 -2.64 6.25
C LEU A 76 12.74 -2.68 5.67
N TYR A 77 13.22 -1.60 5.08
CA TYR A 77 14.59 -1.49 4.57
C TYR A 77 15.61 -1.79 5.68
N LYS A 78 15.53 -1.07 6.81
CA LYS A 78 16.46 -1.25 7.94
C LYS A 78 16.43 -2.65 8.54
N LYS A 79 15.26 -3.29 8.53
CA LYS A 79 15.09 -4.61 9.14
C LYS A 79 15.56 -5.76 8.23
N TYR A 80 15.35 -5.65 6.92
CA TYR A 80 15.49 -6.77 6.01
C TYR A 80 16.60 -6.64 4.98
N ASN A 81 17.13 -5.43 4.74
CA ASN A 81 18.21 -5.23 3.78
C ASN A 81 19.51 -5.90 4.23
N ASN A 82 20.23 -6.51 3.29
CA ASN A 82 21.49 -7.21 3.49
C ASN A 82 21.40 -8.37 4.52
N LYS A 83 20.24 -9.01 4.63
CA LYS A 83 20.06 -10.21 5.47
C LYS A 83 20.26 -11.47 4.64
N VAL A 84 21.02 -12.41 5.17
CA VAL A 84 21.12 -13.76 4.59
C VAL A 84 19.85 -14.51 4.93
N VAL A 85 19.17 -14.98 3.89
CA VAL A 85 17.89 -15.69 3.93
C VAL A 85 17.96 -16.96 3.11
N TYR A 86 17.11 -17.91 3.43
CA TYR A 86 17.00 -19.14 2.64
C TYR A 86 15.91 -18.95 1.58
N ASP A 87 16.26 -19.18 0.33
CA ASP A 87 15.35 -19.17 -0.80
C ASP A 87 14.84 -20.58 -1.05
N ASP A 88 13.58 -20.84 -0.70
CA ASP A 88 12.93 -22.14 -0.86
C ASP A 88 12.85 -22.57 -2.33
N LEU A 89 12.77 -21.62 -3.29
CA LEU A 89 12.67 -21.93 -4.72
C LEU A 89 14.00 -22.40 -5.29
N ARG A 90 15.10 -21.76 -4.87
CA ARG A 90 16.46 -22.09 -5.33
C ARG A 90 17.15 -23.13 -4.44
N GLY A 91 16.59 -23.43 -3.28
CA GLY A 91 17.16 -24.37 -2.31
C GLY A 91 18.51 -23.93 -1.72
N LYS A 92 18.80 -22.62 -1.70
CA LYS A 92 20.09 -22.08 -1.27
C LYS A 92 19.97 -20.82 -0.41
N TRP A 93 21.05 -20.53 0.31
CA TRP A 93 21.17 -19.27 1.06
C TRP A 93 21.53 -18.14 0.11
N VAL A 94 20.79 -17.04 0.18
CA VAL A 94 20.98 -15.85 -0.66
C VAL A 94 21.00 -14.59 0.19
N THR A 95 21.62 -13.53 -0.31
CA THR A 95 21.57 -12.22 0.35
C THR A 95 20.33 -11.45 -0.12
N GLN A 96 19.41 -11.18 0.82
CA GLN A 96 18.23 -10.38 0.54
C GLN A 96 18.60 -8.90 0.41
N ARG A 97 18.23 -8.29 -0.71
CA ARG A 97 18.43 -6.86 -1.00
C ARG A 97 17.07 -6.19 -1.09
N ILE A 98 16.98 -4.96 -0.57
CA ILE A 98 15.78 -4.16 -0.68
C ILE A 98 16.03 -3.00 -1.64
N ASN A 99 15.29 -2.96 -2.73
CA ASN A 99 15.24 -1.85 -3.66
C ASN A 99 14.00 -1.01 -3.36
N ILE A 100 14.14 0.33 -3.28
CA ILE A 100 13.03 1.24 -3.03
C ILE A 100 12.85 2.13 -4.26
N ILE A 101 11.63 2.20 -4.78
CA ILE A 101 11.22 3.16 -5.80
C ILE A 101 10.23 4.11 -5.13
N SER A 102 10.48 5.41 -5.18
CA SER A 102 9.67 6.39 -4.44
C SER A 102 9.49 7.69 -5.23
N ASN A 103 8.28 8.25 -5.17
CA ASN A 103 8.03 9.63 -5.60
C ASN A 103 8.21 10.65 -4.47
N VAL A 104 8.56 10.18 -3.26
CA VAL A 104 8.89 11.00 -2.10
C VAL A 104 10.40 10.92 -1.87
N ASP A 105 11.03 12.05 -1.65
CA ASP A 105 12.46 12.12 -1.36
C ASP A 105 12.75 11.60 0.04
N LEU A 106 13.42 10.44 0.11
CA LEU A 106 13.77 9.77 1.37
C LEU A 106 15.14 10.22 1.85
N ILE A 107 15.21 10.66 3.09
CA ILE A 107 16.47 11.10 3.73
C ILE A 107 17.08 9.93 4.51
N GLY A 108 18.36 9.61 4.22
CA GLY A 108 19.09 8.55 4.91
C GLY A 108 18.70 7.11 4.55
N THR A 109 17.94 6.94 3.46
CA THR A 109 17.61 5.62 2.90
C THR A 109 17.74 5.70 1.38
N PRO A 110 18.57 4.85 0.74
CA PRO A 110 18.72 4.89 -0.71
C PRO A 110 17.42 4.49 -1.40
N TYR A 111 17.08 5.20 -2.43
CA TYR A 111 15.89 4.95 -3.26
C TYR A 111 16.14 5.35 -4.71
N THR A 112 15.34 4.82 -5.62
CA THR A 112 15.29 5.21 -7.02
C THR A 112 14.07 6.13 -7.20
N PRO A 113 14.21 7.32 -7.79
CA PRO A 113 13.06 8.19 -8.06
C PRO A 113 12.03 7.48 -8.95
N PHE A 114 10.77 7.61 -8.58
CA PHE A 114 9.66 7.11 -9.39
C PHE A 114 9.41 8.05 -10.57
N VAL A 115 9.49 7.53 -11.79
CA VAL A 115 9.29 8.28 -13.04
C VAL A 115 8.00 7.82 -13.73
N SER A 116 7.78 6.51 -13.81
CA SER A 116 6.63 5.94 -14.51
C SER A 116 6.25 4.57 -13.98
N LEU A 117 5.01 4.16 -14.27
CA LEU A 117 4.54 2.81 -13.93
C LEU A 117 5.33 1.71 -14.66
N ARG A 118 5.78 1.98 -15.88
CA ARG A 118 6.59 1.06 -16.66
C ARG A 118 7.94 0.78 -16.00
N GLN A 119 8.51 1.76 -15.31
CA GLN A 119 9.74 1.57 -14.54
C GLN A 119 9.66 0.41 -13.55
N ILE A 120 8.48 0.18 -12.94
CA ILE A 120 8.28 -0.93 -11.99
C ILE A 120 8.43 -2.28 -12.70
N VAL A 121 7.95 -2.38 -13.94
CA VAL A 121 8.07 -3.59 -14.76
C VAL A 121 9.52 -3.80 -15.18
N ASP A 122 10.15 -2.76 -15.73
CA ASP A 122 11.54 -2.81 -16.20
C ASP A 122 12.52 -3.17 -15.06
N VAL A 123 12.28 -2.61 -13.87
CA VAL A 123 13.07 -2.92 -12.67
C VAL A 123 12.84 -4.37 -12.24
N ALA A 124 11.59 -4.87 -12.29
CA ALA A 124 11.30 -6.26 -11.93
C ALA A 124 12.06 -7.27 -12.83
N GLU A 125 12.10 -7.01 -14.13
CA GLU A 125 12.83 -7.86 -15.08
C GLU A 125 14.34 -7.77 -14.89
N THR A 126 14.87 -6.55 -14.77
CA THR A 126 16.31 -6.32 -14.56
C THR A 126 16.80 -6.95 -13.26
N VAL A 127 16.04 -6.79 -12.19
CA VAL A 127 16.36 -7.36 -10.88
C VAL A 127 16.34 -8.87 -10.92
N ARG A 128 15.38 -9.47 -11.60
CA ARG A 128 15.31 -10.93 -11.76
C ARG A 128 16.52 -11.48 -12.48
N ALA A 129 16.91 -10.87 -13.62
CA ALA A 129 18.10 -11.25 -14.37
C ALA A 129 19.37 -11.13 -13.53
N TYR A 130 19.50 -10.08 -12.72
CA TYR A 130 20.61 -9.90 -11.79
C TYR A 130 20.64 -10.98 -10.71
N ASP A 131 19.51 -11.28 -10.09
CA ASP A 131 19.38 -12.24 -8.99
C ASP A 131 19.62 -13.69 -9.46
N GLU A 132 19.37 -14.00 -10.74
CA GLU A 132 19.69 -15.31 -11.34
C GLU A 132 21.20 -15.50 -11.51
N GLN A 133 21.95 -14.42 -11.78
CA GLN A 133 23.41 -14.45 -11.96
C GLN A 133 24.19 -14.36 -10.64
N HIS A 134 23.58 -13.78 -9.62
CA HIS A 134 24.20 -13.54 -8.32
C HIS A 134 23.40 -14.23 -7.23
N ASP A 135 24.03 -14.59 -6.12
CA ASP A 135 23.34 -15.20 -4.98
C ASP A 135 22.57 -14.15 -4.16
N THR A 136 21.67 -13.44 -4.83
CA THR A 136 20.83 -12.40 -4.24
C THR A 136 19.34 -12.68 -4.42
N LEU A 137 18.53 -12.08 -3.57
CA LEU A 137 17.08 -12.04 -3.64
C LEU A 137 16.65 -10.59 -3.42
N THR A 138 16.31 -9.90 -4.51
CA THR A 138 15.93 -8.49 -4.44
C THR A 138 14.44 -8.34 -4.30
N CYS A 139 14.03 -7.63 -3.24
CA CYS A 139 12.65 -7.27 -2.97
C CYS A 139 12.44 -5.78 -3.27
N THR A 140 11.53 -5.45 -4.17
CA THR A 140 11.24 -4.06 -4.56
C THR A 140 10.07 -3.52 -3.77
N LEU A 141 10.29 -2.41 -3.07
CA LEU A 141 9.26 -1.67 -2.34
C LEU A 141 8.95 -0.39 -3.11
N VAL A 142 7.74 -0.26 -3.62
CA VAL A 142 7.28 0.94 -4.30
C VAL A 142 6.52 1.81 -3.30
N LEU A 143 6.96 3.04 -3.13
CA LEU A 143 6.30 4.04 -2.29
C LEU A 143 5.73 5.16 -3.17
N GLY A 144 4.41 5.27 -3.20
CA GLY A 144 3.72 6.29 -3.96
C GLY A 144 2.88 7.20 -3.05
N ASP A 145 3.31 8.45 -2.89
CA ASP A 145 2.49 9.44 -2.20
C ASP A 145 1.49 10.06 -3.17
N GLU A 146 0.25 10.23 -2.72
CA GLU A 146 -0.88 10.77 -3.50
C GLU A 146 -1.05 10.08 -4.88
N PHE A 147 -0.86 8.78 -4.93
CA PHE A 147 -0.94 7.98 -6.16
C PHE A 147 -2.30 8.08 -6.85
N SER A 148 -3.35 8.45 -6.12
CA SER A 148 -4.68 8.73 -6.71
C SER A 148 -4.67 9.88 -7.70
N VAL A 149 -3.74 10.82 -7.59
CA VAL A 149 -3.58 11.95 -8.54
C VAL A 149 -2.84 11.49 -9.80
N GLN A 150 -1.79 10.69 -9.62
CA GLN A 150 -0.98 10.17 -10.74
C GLN A 150 -1.69 9.04 -11.51
N LEU A 151 -2.54 8.27 -10.82
CA LEU A 151 -3.35 7.17 -11.35
C LEU A 151 -4.84 7.58 -11.44
N ASN A 152 -5.13 8.80 -11.83
CA ASN A 152 -6.51 9.26 -11.96
C ASN A 152 -7.24 8.46 -13.06
N SER A 153 -8.44 7.99 -12.76
CA SER A 153 -9.27 7.16 -13.64
C SER A 153 -9.53 7.75 -15.03
N ARG A 154 -9.37 9.07 -15.21
CA ARG A 154 -9.52 9.75 -16.50
C ARG A 154 -8.33 9.53 -17.45
N THR A 155 -7.10 9.53 -16.91
CA THR A 155 -5.88 9.25 -17.68
C THR A 155 -5.52 7.76 -17.65
N PHE A 156 -6.08 7.01 -16.70
CA PHE A 156 -5.84 5.61 -16.45
C PHE A 156 -6.26 4.73 -17.66
N LYS A 157 -7.43 4.98 -18.24
CA LYS A 157 -7.93 4.20 -19.40
C LYS A 157 -7.08 4.33 -20.67
N THR A 158 -6.32 5.41 -20.80
CA THR A 158 -5.48 5.67 -21.98
C THR A 158 -3.99 5.35 -21.76
N ASN A 159 -3.53 5.29 -20.50
CA ASN A 159 -2.10 5.26 -20.18
C ASN A 159 -1.64 4.05 -19.36
N ILE A 160 -2.53 3.12 -18.97
CA ILE A 160 -2.07 1.89 -18.31
C ILE A 160 -1.69 0.86 -19.34
N ASP A 161 -0.39 0.57 -19.32
CA ASP A 161 0.17 -0.59 -19.97
C ASP A 161 -0.46 -1.86 -19.33
N PRO A 162 -1.10 -2.76 -20.13
CA PRO A 162 -1.57 -4.05 -19.66
C PRO A 162 -0.48 -4.85 -18.92
N LEU A 163 0.78 -4.61 -19.27
CA LEU A 163 1.93 -5.22 -18.64
C LEU A 163 2.09 -4.80 -17.17
N PHE A 164 1.84 -3.51 -16.86
CA PHE A 164 1.86 -3.03 -15.48
C PHE A 164 0.78 -3.69 -14.63
N LEU A 165 -0.44 -3.79 -15.16
CA LEU A 165 -1.53 -4.45 -14.45
C LEU A 165 -1.21 -5.92 -14.17
N ASN A 166 -0.68 -6.63 -15.16
CA ASN A 166 -0.22 -8.00 -15.00
C ASN A 166 0.88 -8.11 -13.94
N THR A 167 1.84 -7.19 -13.93
CA THR A 167 2.91 -7.15 -12.92
C THR A 167 2.36 -6.90 -11.51
N LEU A 168 1.32 -6.06 -11.36
CA LEU A 168 0.65 -5.87 -10.07
C LEU A 168 -0.10 -7.13 -9.62
N LEU A 169 -0.79 -7.82 -10.52
CA LEU A 169 -1.49 -9.07 -10.22
C LEU A 169 -0.51 -10.18 -9.83
N THR A 170 0.69 -10.16 -10.41
CA THR A 170 1.77 -11.12 -10.15
C THR A 170 2.87 -10.59 -9.23
N CYS A 171 2.61 -9.49 -8.52
CA CYS A 171 3.60 -8.79 -7.69
C CYS A 171 4.29 -9.70 -6.65
N ARG A 172 3.61 -10.74 -6.17
CA ARG A 172 4.20 -11.76 -5.28
C ARG A 172 5.32 -12.54 -5.96
N HIS A 173 5.16 -12.89 -7.24
CA HIS A 173 6.16 -13.63 -8.01
C HIS A 173 7.37 -12.77 -8.42
N HIS A 174 7.15 -11.46 -8.54
CA HIS A 174 8.20 -10.48 -8.83
C HIS A 174 8.82 -9.86 -7.57
N HIS A 175 8.48 -10.34 -6.38
CA HIS A 175 8.95 -9.81 -5.10
C HIS A 175 8.71 -8.30 -4.95
N ILE A 176 7.60 -7.78 -5.48
CA ILE A 176 7.22 -6.37 -5.41
C ILE A 176 6.16 -6.18 -4.33
N SER A 177 6.24 -5.07 -3.60
CA SER A 177 5.17 -4.60 -2.71
C SER A 177 4.94 -3.12 -2.94
N LEU A 178 3.68 -2.71 -3.03
CA LEU A 178 3.27 -1.33 -3.26
C LEU A 178 2.67 -0.75 -1.97
N TYR A 179 3.24 0.36 -1.52
CA TYR A 179 2.75 1.18 -0.42
C TYR A 179 2.38 2.53 -0.99
N TYR A 180 1.10 2.88 -0.99
CA TYR A 180 0.68 4.12 -1.57
C TYR A 180 -0.28 4.88 -0.65
N THR A 181 -0.39 6.18 -0.86
CA THR A 181 -1.27 7.02 -0.07
C THR A 181 -2.39 7.58 -0.92
N SER A 182 -3.52 7.82 -0.28
CA SER A 182 -4.66 8.53 -0.83
C SER A 182 -5.40 9.28 0.26
N GLN A 183 -6.13 10.32 -0.09
CA GLN A 183 -6.99 11.03 0.85
C GLN A 183 -8.20 10.18 1.25
N ARG A 184 -8.82 9.51 0.28
CA ARG A 184 -9.92 8.56 0.48
C ARG A 184 -9.71 7.34 -0.40
N PHE A 185 -10.11 6.17 0.07
CA PHE A 185 -9.96 4.94 -0.70
C PHE A 185 -10.77 4.96 -2.00
N ASN A 186 -11.93 5.59 -2.01
CA ASN A 186 -12.78 5.71 -3.19
C ASN A 186 -12.20 6.61 -4.30
N HIS A 187 -11.19 7.45 -4.00
CA HIS A 187 -10.49 8.25 -5.01
C HIS A 187 -9.42 7.46 -5.77
N VAL A 188 -9.08 6.28 -5.28
CA VAL A 188 -8.18 5.36 -5.97
C VAL A 188 -8.91 4.72 -7.14
N ASP A 189 -8.21 4.51 -8.25
CA ASP A 189 -8.79 3.80 -9.40
C ASP A 189 -9.34 2.42 -9.01
N ALA A 190 -10.43 2.01 -9.66
CA ALA A 190 -11.15 0.77 -9.36
C ALA A 190 -10.26 -0.47 -9.48
N LEU A 191 -9.41 -0.54 -10.52
CA LEU A 191 -8.52 -1.68 -10.72
C LEU A 191 -7.47 -1.79 -9.61
N LEU A 192 -6.91 -0.64 -9.19
CA LEU A 192 -5.95 -0.63 -8.09
C LEU A 192 -6.62 -0.98 -6.75
N ARG A 193 -7.87 -0.55 -6.52
CA ARG A 193 -8.64 -0.94 -5.34
C ARG A 193 -8.86 -2.45 -5.26
N GLN A 194 -9.23 -3.08 -6.39
CA GLN A 194 -9.49 -4.52 -6.46
C GLN A 194 -8.25 -5.38 -6.13
N VAL A 195 -7.05 -4.91 -6.47
CA VAL A 195 -5.82 -5.63 -6.16
C VAL A 195 -5.20 -5.22 -4.81
N THR A 196 -5.74 -4.18 -4.18
CA THR A 196 -5.29 -3.74 -2.85
C THR A 196 -5.69 -4.76 -1.78
N SER A 197 -4.73 -5.19 -0.99
CA SER A 197 -4.97 -6.20 0.04
C SER A 197 -5.46 -5.61 1.36
N ARG A 198 -4.96 -4.41 1.72
CA ARG A 198 -5.23 -3.76 3.01
C ARG A 198 -5.33 -2.25 2.85
N VAL A 199 -6.25 -1.66 3.60
CA VAL A 199 -6.39 -0.21 3.74
C VAL A 199 -6.08 0.18 5.18
N ILE A 200 -5.16 1.11 5.38
CA ILE A 200 -4.76 1.60 6.70
C ILE A 200 -5.23 3.04 6.84
N SER A 201 -6.23 3.25 7.67
CA SER A 201 -6.67 4.59 8.07
C SER A 201 -5.71 5.13 9.13
N CYS A 202 -5.14 6.32 8.85
CA CYS A 202 -4.22 7.00 9.75
C CYS A 202 -4.93 8.13 10.49
N ASP A 203 -4.68 8.23 11.80
CA ASP A 203 -5.09 9.37 12.61
C ASP A 203 -3.94 9.79 13.50
N LYS A 204 -3.54 11.05 13.40
CA LYS A 204 -2.43 11.63 14.16
C LYS A 204 -2.99 12.59 15.19
N GLN A 205 -2.65 12.33 16.46
CA GLN A 205 -2.92 13.21 17.57
C GLN A 205 -1.58 13.56 18.23
N TRP A 206 -1.14 14.80 18.10
CA TRP A 206 0.18 15.25 18.53
C TRP A 206 1.29 14.37 17.93
N ARG A 207 1.97 13.54 18.72
CA ARG A 207 3.01 12.59 18.30
C ARG A 207 2.53 11.13 18.29
N PHE A 208 1.28 10.88 18.65
CA PHE A 208 0.69 9.55 18.58
C PHE A 208 0.05 9.36 17.22
N LEU A 209 0.52 8.37 16.49
CA LEU A 209 -0.02 8.00 15.20
C LEU A 209 -0.72 6.67 15.35
N VAL A 210 -2.04 6.70 15.19
CA VAL A 210 -2.92 5.55 15.35
C VAL A 210 -3.36 5.06 13.97
N HIS A 211 -3.27 3.75 13.77
CA HIS A 211 -3.65 3.09 12.55
C HIS A 211 -4.80 2.13 12.80
N ARG A 212 -5.77 2.12 11.87
CA ARG A 212 -6.83 1.13 11.80
C ARG A 212 -6.69 0.40 10.46
N GLU A 213 -6.43 -0.89 10.51
CA GLU A 213 -6.25 -1.74 9.33
C GLU A 213 -7.58 -2.37 8.96
N TYR A 214 -7.99 -2.20 7.71
CA TYR A 214 -9.23 -2.73 7.15
C TYR A 214 -8.91 -3.70 6.01
N ASP A 215 -9.80 -4.65 5.78
CA ASP A 215 -9.82 -5.43 4.56
C ASP A 215 -10.29 -4.55 3.40
N ALA A 216 -9.51 -4.49 2.31
CA ALA A 216 -9.82 -3.61 1.19
C ALA A 216 -11.11 -4.02 0.49
N TYR A 217 -11.35 -5.32 0.34
CA TYR A 217 -12.57 -5.84 -0.28
C TYR A 217 -13.81 -5.46 0.53
N GLN A 218 -13.78 -5.68 1.85
CA GLN A 218 -14.90 -5.31 2.72
C GLN A 218 -15.18 -3.80 2.69
N LEU A 219 -14.12 -2.97 2.63
CA LEU A 219 -14.26 -1.52 2.60
C LEU A 219 -14.81 -1.02 1.26
N GLU A 220 -14.44 -1.65 0.15
CA GLU A 220 -14.90 -1.28 -1.19
C GLU A 220 -16.38 -1.58 -1.41
N TYR A 221 -16.84 -2.75 -0.96
CA TYR A 221 -18.21 -3.21 -1.17
C TYR A 221 -19.17 -2.89 -0.02
N ALA A 222 -18.71 -2.23 1.02
CA ALA A 222 -19.57 -1.80 2.13
C ALA A 222 -20.51 -0.68 1.69
N THR A 223 -21.81 -0.83 1.94
CA THR A 223 -22.82 0.22 1.73
C THR A 223 -22.50 1.44 2.60
N ASP A 224 -22.04 1.22 3.83
CA ASP A 224 -21.57 2.24 4.75
C ASP A 224 -20.16 1.86 5.26
N PRO A 225 -19.11 2.55 4.77
CA PRO A 225 -17.73 2.31 5.22
C PRO A 225 -17.51 2.51 6.73
N THR A 226 -18.36 3.28 7.40
CA THR A 226 -18.22 3.55 8.84
C THR A 226 -18.56 2.35 9.71
N LEU A 227 -19.37 1.42 9.19
CA LEU A 227 -19.78 0.20 9.88
C LEU A 227 -18.74 -0.92 9.76
N VAL A 228 -17.77 -0.81 8.85
CA VAL A 228 -16.73 -1.83 8.68
C VAL A 228 -15.83 -1.85 9.90
N ARG A 229 -15.71 -3.01 10.52
CA ARG A 229 -14.83 -3.20 11.68
C ARG A 229 -13.38 -3.33 11.25
N PRO A 230 -12.44 -2.62 11.89
CA PRO A 230 -11.03 -2.77 11.62
C PRO A 230 -10.57 -4.17 12.03
N LEU A 231 -9.76 -4.82 11.17
CA LEU A 231 -9.11 -6.11 11.46
C LEU A 231 -8.13 -5.98 12.62
N ARG A 232 -7.41 -4.85 12.66
CA ARG A 232 -6.41 -4.57 13.68
C ARG A 232 -6.30 -3.08 13.95
N ARG A 233 -5.97 -2.73 15.20
CA ARG A 233 -5.60 -1.37 15.61
C ARG A 233 -4.17 -1.41 16.13
N PHE A 234 -3.34 -0.49 15.69
CA PHE A 234 -1.95 -0.35 16.15
C PHE A 234 -1.52 1.10 16.03
N GLY A 235 -0.39 1.43 16.59
CA GLY A 235 0.14 2.79 16.52
C GLY A 235 1.58 2.85 16.94
N TRP A 236 2.18 4.02 16.79
CA TRP A 236 3.55 4.28 17.19
C TRP A 236 3.74 5.75 17.57
N PHE A 237 4.80 6.02 18.31
CA PHE A 237 5.17 7.35 18.74
C PHE A 237 6.14 7.97 17.72
N VAL A 238 5.78 9.14 17.17
CA VAL A 238 6.56 9.87 16.17
C VAL A 238 7.68 10.63 16.86
N ARG A 239 8.92 10.32 16.53
CA ARG A 239 10.13 10.99 17.00
C ARG A 239 10.55 12.08 16.00
N ASP A 240 11.40 13.01 16.43
CA ASP A 240 11.87 14.10 15.56
C ASP A 240 12.56 13.57 14.29
N LYS A 241 13.34 12.50 14.42
CA LYS A 241 13.99 11.82 13.28
C LYS A 241 13.01 11.28 12.24
N ASP A 242 11.79 10.96 12.65
CA ASP A 242 10.78 10.42 11.73
C ASP A 242 10.19 11.55 10.87
N TYR A 243 10.12 12.79 11.39
CA TYR A 243 9.76 13.97 10.61
C TYR A 243 10.84 14.37 9.60
N HIS A 244 12.11 14.14 9.91
CA HIS A 244 13.24 14.43 9.02
C HIS A 244 13.60 13.25 8.11
N ALA A 245 12.77 12.21 8.05
CA ALA A 245 13.03 11.03 7.21
C ALA A 245 12.68 11.26 5.73
N TYR A 246 11.99 12.33 5.40
CA TYR A 246 11.59 12.67 4.02
C TYR A 246 11.36 14.18 3.87
N ASP A 247 11.44 14.67 2.63
CA ASP A 247 11.12 16.06 2.31
C ASP A 247 9.65 16.17 1.87
N THR A 248 8.89 17.01 2.57
CA THR A 248 7.47 17.26 2.26
C THR A 248 7.29 18.24 1.08
N LEU A 249 8.29 19.07 0.77
CA LEU A 249 8.21 20.08 -0.27
C LEU A 249 8.62 19.54 -1.64
N ALA A 250 9.42 18.50 -1.70
CA ALA A 250 9.89 17.91 -2.94
C ALA A 250 8.75 17.43 -3.87
N CYS A 251 7.64 16.98 -3.31
CA CYS A 251 6.45 16.60 -4.08
C CYS A 251 5.81 17.80 -4.78
N VAL A 252 5.80 18.96 -4.14
CA VAL A 252 5.29 20.21 -4.70
C VAL A 252 6.21 20.71 -5.82
N ASP A 253 7.53 20.61 -5.62
CA ASP A 253 8.53 21.02 -6.61
C ASP A 253 8.51 20.13 -7.85
N ASN A 254 8.25 18.84 -7.70
CA ASN A 254 8.10 17.90 -8.82
C ASN A 254 6.83 18.19 -9.62
N LEU A 255 5.69 18.44 -8.96
CA LEU A 255 4.47 18.92 -9.61
C LEU A 255 4.69 20.25 -10.36
N ALA A 256 5.45 21.17 -9.78
CA ALA A 256 5.78 22.46 -10.43
C ALA A 256 6.68 22.27 -11.65
N LYS A 257 7.58 21.28 -11.66
CA LYS A 257 8.40 20.92 -12.83
C LYS A 257 7.57 20.33 -13.96
N ASP A 258 6.63 19.43 -13.63
CA ASP A 258 5.71 18.82 -14.60
C ASP A 258 4.76 19.87 -15.21
N CYS A 259 4.31 20.84 -14.43
CA CYS A 259 3.54 22.00 -14.92
C CYS A 259 4.35 22.90 -15.88
N LYS A 260 5.64 23.09 -15.61
CA LYS A 260 6.53 23.88 -16.50
C LYS A 260 6.87 23.17 -17.81
N ALA A 261 6.76 21.84 -17.85
CA ALA A 261 7.01 21.03 -19.05
C ALA A 261 5.84 21.02 -20.07
N GLY A 262 4.82 21.86 -19.89
CA GLY A 262 3.76 22.08 -20.89
C GLY A 262 2.46 21.33 -20.67
N ASN A 263 2.34 20.50 -19.65
CA ASN A 263 1.09 19.85 -19.26
C ASN A 263 0.40 20.65 -18.13
N MET A 264 0.07 21.93 -18.40
CA MET A 264 -0.68 22.72 -17.42
C MET A 264 -2.09 22.14 -17.27
N ILE A 265 -2.36 21.55 -16.11
CA ILE A 265 -3.73 21.30 -15.67
C ILE A 265 -4.34 22.69 -15.40
N PRO A 266 -5.46 23.07 -16.02
CA PRO A 266 -6.07 24.38 -15.79
C PRO A 266 -6.39 24.54 -14.29
N GLU A 267 -6.22 25.77 -13.80
CA GLU A 267 -6.35 26.12 -12.37
C GLU A 267 -7.70 25.68 -11.78
N SER A 268 -8.76 25.69 -12.60
CA SER A 268 -10.08 25.16 -12.29
C SER A 268 -10.08 23.65 -11.96
N GLU A 269 -9.19 22.89 -12.61
CA GLU A 269 -9.09 21.44 -12.40
C GLU A 269 -8.28 21.12 -11.14
N ILE A 270 -7.30 21.96 -10.79
CA ILE A 270 -6.56 21.87 -9.52
C ILE A 270 -7.49 22.15 -8.34
N ILE A 271 -8.34 23.17 -8.44
CA ILE A 271 -9.31 23.52 -7.40
C ILE A 271 -10.35 22.39 -7.24
N MET A 272 -10.80 21.77 -8.33
CA MET A 272 -11.68 20.61 -8.30
C MET A 272 -11.03 19.38 -7.67
N LEU A 273 -9.75 19.14 -7.93
CA LEU A 273 -8.98 18.05 -7.32
C LEU A 273 -8.80 18.27 -5.81
N GLN A 274 -8.73 19.51 -5.35
CA GLN A 274 -8.63 19.86 -3.93
C GLN A 274 -9.97 19.78 -3.19
N ASN A 275 -11.09 20.05 -3.86
CA ASN A 275 -12.42 20.13 -3.26
C ASN A 275 -13.29 18.87 -3.46
N ASN A 276 -12.75 17.80 -4.07
CA ASN A 276 -13.48 16.61 -4.54
C ASN A 276 -14.51 16.02 -3.56
N THR A 277 -15.74 16.48 -3.71
CA THR A 277 -16.94 15.66 -3.46
C THR A 277 -17.61 15.34 -4.82
N PRO A 278 -18.09 14.12 -5.07
CA PRO A 278 -18.75 13.78 -6.34
C PRO A 278 -19.96 14.68 -6.68
N SER A 279 -20.62 15.24 -5.65
CA SER A 279 -21.70 16.22 -5.78
C SER A 279 -21.26 17.56 -6.37
N ASP A 280 -20.00 17.96 -6.15
CA ASP A 280 -19.50 19.25 -6.63
C ASP A 280 -19.12 19.18 -8.11
N MET A 281 -18.74 17.99 -8.62
CA MET A 281 -18.43 17.80 -10.04
C MET A 281 -19.68 17.85 -10.93
N GLU A 282 -20.84 17.34 -10.48
CA GLU A 282 -22.09 17.45 -11.23
C GLU A 282 -22.63 18.89 -11.22
N ALA A 283 -22.41 19.64 -10.13
CA ALA A 283 -22.83 21.04 -10.02
C ALA A 283 -22.07 21.98 -10.96
N VAL A 284 -20.82 21.67 -11.29
CA VAL A 284 -19.97 22.51 -12.17
C VAL A 284 -20.19 22.19 -13.66
N THR A 285 -20.55 20.95 -13.99
CA THR A 285 -20.76 20.52 -15.39
C THR A 285 -22.17 20.82 -15.92
N THR A 286 -23.15 21.05 -15.07
CA THR A 286 -24.49 21.47 -15.46
C THR A 286 -24.69 22.97 -15.13
N PRO A 287 -24.75 23.87 -16.12
CA PRO A 287 -25.09 25.25 -15.86
C PRO A 287 -26.46 25.28 -15.18
N SER A 288 -26.53 25.87 -14.00
CA SER A 288 -27.76 25.90 -13.22
C SER A 288 -28.88 26.52 -14.07
N LYS A 289 -30.09 25.99 -14.00
CA LYS A 289 -31.28 26.53 -14.72
C LYS A 289 -31.48 28.04 -14.48
N LYS A 290 -30.92 28.61 -13.43
CA LYS A 290 -30.90 30.05 -13.15
C LYS A 290 -29.95 30.82 -14.05
N TYR A 291 -28.80 30.23 -14.40
CA TYR A 291 -27.82 30.89 -15.29
C TYR A 291 -28.32 30.97 -16.72
N THR A 292 -28.91 29.91 -17.24
CA THR A 292 -29.53 29.88 -18.58
C THR A 292 -30.72 30.85 -18.71
N ARG A 293 -31.45 31.12 -17.65
CA ARG A 293 -32.55 32.12 -17.63
C ARG A 293 -32.01 33.56 -17.61
N ALA A 294 -30.87 33.81 -16.95
CA ALA A 294 -30.22 35.13 -16.95
C ALA A 294 -29.61 35.47 -18.32
N GLN A 295 -28.98 34.50 -18.97
CA GLN A 295 -28.44 34.66 -20.32
C GLN A 295 -29.51 34.92 -21.40
N LYS A 296 -30.68 34.22 -21.31
CA LYS A 296 -31.82 34.45 -22.21
C LYS A 296 -32.50 35.83 -21.99
N LYS A 297 -32.35 36.41 -20.78
CA LYS A 297 -32.84 37.76 -20.51
C LYS A 297 -31.91 38.90 -20.95
N ALA A 298 -30.62 38.61 -21.10
CA ALA A 298 -29.61 39.57 -21.58
C ALA A 298 -29.51 39.62 -23.11
N GLN A 299 -30.13 38.68 -23.82
CA GLN A 299 -30.19 38.60 -25.29
C GLN A 299 -31.52 39.08 -25.88
N LYS A 300 -32.47 39.57 -25.07
CA LYS A 300 -33.67 40.30 -25.47
C LYS A 300 -33.51 41.76 -25.09
#